data_a234e285f9dbee8b1bac974bcaf6abbc
#
_entry.id   a234e285f9dbee8b1bac974bcaf6abbc
#
_cell.length_a   1.000
_cell.length_b   1.000
_cell.length_c   1.000
_cell.angle_alpha   90.00
_cell.angle_beta   90.00
_cell.angle_gamma   90.00
#
_symmetry.space_group_name_H-M   'P 1'
#
loop_
_entity.id
_entity.type
_entity.pdbx_description
1 polymer ?
#
loop_
_entity_poly.entity_id
_entity_poly.type
_entity_poly.pdbx_seq_one_letter_code
_entity_poly.pdbx_strand_id
1 'polypeptide(L)'
;MYSTVEKILFLKSAPVFARLAGEDLAPLARMAEVLAYGKGERIFTEGEIGDALFVIVRGAVAISHEGTRLATLAAGEAFGEMAVLDEVPRSATAEAAEETEVLAIGNEEFYEMLHEQVEIAEGIIRMLTYRLREADATIEQLRHPAAVGAPEGPAT
;
A
#
# COMPACT_ATOMS: atom_id res chain seq x y z
N MET A 1 21.62 2.54 6.71
CA MET A 1 21.22 3.34 5.53
C MET A 1 21.23 2.46 4.30
N TYR A 2 20.22 2.59 3.46
CA TYR A 2 20.09 1.71 2.30
C TYR A 2 20.70 2.33 1.06
N SER A 3 21.36 1.50 0.27
CA SER A 3 21.94 1.92 -1.02
C SER A 3 20.82 2.02 -2.07
N THR A 4 21.15 2.62 -3.22
CA THR A 4 20.20 2.69 -4.32
C THR A 4 19.80 1.29 -4.77
N VAL A 5 20.73 0.35 -4.83
CA VAL A 5 20.43 -1.04 -5.23
C VAL A 5 19.47 -1.67 -4.24
N GLU A 6 19.71 -1.49 -2.96
CA GLU A 6 18.79 -2.03 -1.94
C GLU A 6 17.40 -1.42 -2.07
N LYS A 7 17.31 -0.10 -2.31
CA LYS A 7 16.02 0.55 -2.50
C LYS A 7 15.29 0.01 -3.73
N ILE A 8 16.03 -0.25 -4.81
CA ILE A 8 15.44 -0.86 -6.01
C ILE A 8 14.82 -2.21 -5.66
N LEU A 9 15.52 -3.03 -4.87
CA LEU A 9 15.01 -4.33 -4.48
C LEU A 9 13.75 -4.21 -3.64
N PHE A 10 13.72 -3.24 -2.71
CA PHE A 10 12.52 -3.00 -1.92
C PHE A 10 11.34 -2.55 -2.79
N LEU A 11 11.60 -1.66 -3.75
CA LEU A 11 10.55 -1.21 -4.66
C LEU A 11 10.02 -2.37 -5.49
N LYS A 12 10.90 -3.24 -5.98
CA LYS A 12 10.47 -4.37 -6.80
C LYS A 12 9.66 -5.40 -6.03
N SER A 13 9.74 -5.39 -4.70
CA SER A 13 8.93 -6.31 -3.91
C SER A 13 7.46 -5.90 -3.90
N ALA A 14 7.16 -4.64 -4.20
CA ALA A 14 5.78 -4.16 -4.26
C ALA A 14 5.17 -4.50 -5.62
N PRO A 15 3.92 -5.01 -5.64
CA PRO A 15 3.30 -5.40 -6.91
C PRO A 15 3.26 -4.29 -7.96
N VAL A 16 3.13 -3.04 -7.52
CA VAL A 16 3.02 -1.91 -8.44
C VAL A 16 4.31 -1.69 -9.24
N PHE A 17 5.45 -2.12 -8.71
CA PHE A 17 6.76 -1.94 -9.37
C PHE A 17 7.40 -3.24 -9.80
N ALA A 18 6.76 -4.38 -9.57
CA ALA A 18 7.40 -5.68 -9.70
C ALA A 18 7.86 -6.01 -11.12
N ARG A 19 7.20 -5.44 -12.12
CA ARG A 19 7.49 -5.76 -13.52
C ARG A 19 8.49 -4.81 -14.17
N LEU A 20 8.93 -3.78 -13.44
CA LEU A 20 9.90 -2.84 -13.99
C LEU A 20 11.31 -3.36 -13.83
N ALA A 21 12.16 -3.02 -14.80
CA ALA A 21 13.59 -3.33 -14.69
C ALA A 21 14.20 -2.46 -13.61
N GLY A 22 15.25 -2.96 -12.97
CA GLY A 22 15.91 -2.19 -11.91
C GLY A 22 16.43 -0.83 -12.41
N GLU A 23 16.92 -0.78 -13.64
CA GLU A 23 17.42 0.48 -14.20
C GLU A 23 16.31 1.53 -14.36
N ASP A 24 15.09 1.08 -14.61
CA ASP A 24 13.95 2.01 -14.71
C ASP A 24 13.52 2.52 -13.34
N LEU A 25 13.79 1.76 -12.30
CA LEU A 25 13.46 2.16 -10.94
C LEU A 25 14.55 3.00 -10.27
N ALA A 26 15.75 3.02 -10.84
CA ALA A 26 16.88 3.71 -10.21
C ALA A 26 16.60 5.20 -9.92
N PRO A 27 16.03 5.97 -10.86
CA PRO A 27 15.75 7.38 -10.55
C PRO A 27 14.78 7.53 -9.36
N LEU A 28 13.75 6.67 -9.32
CA LEU A 28 12.78 6.71 -8.23
C LEU A 28 13.42 6.30 -6.91
N ALA A 29 14.27 5.29 -6.94
CA ALA A 29 14.97 4.82 -5.74
C ALA A 29 15.87 5.91 -5.17
N ARG A 30 16.55 6.65 -6.03
CA ARG A 30 17.43 7.72 -5.57
C ARG A 30 16.66 8.82 -4.85
N MET A 31 15.42 9.07 -5.24
CA MET A 31 14.60 10.14 -4.66
C MET A 31 13.77 9.66 -3.48
N ALA A 32 13.61 8.35 -3.31
CA ALA A 32 12.81 7.79 -2.22
C ALA A 32 13.54 7.99 -0.89
N GLU A 33 12.77 8.41 0.12
CA GLU A 33 13.29 8.60 1.47
C GLU A 33 12.96 7.40 2.34
N VAL A 34 13.90 7.00 3.17
CA VAL A 34 13.66 5.97 4.17
C VAL A 34 13.17 6.64 5.45
N LEU A 35 11.97 6.28 5.88
CA LEU A 35 11.38 6.83 7.10
C LEU A 35 11.15 5.69 8.09
N ALA A 36 11.45 5.94 9.36
CA ALA A 36 11.32 4.95 10.41
C ALA A 36 10.26 5.39 11.41
N TYR A 37 9.46 4.44 11.85
CA TYR A 37 8.37 4.69 12.81
C TYR A 37 8.41 3.66 13.91
N GLY A 38 8.24 4.11 15.15
CA GLY A 38 8.08 3.20 16.27
C GLY A 38 6.65 2.69 16.35
N LYS A 39 6.45 1.60 17.07
CA LYS A 39 5.12 1.02 17.26
C LYS A 39 4.16 2.09 17.78
N GLY A 40 3.01 2.22 17.11
CA GLY A 40 1.96 3.16 17.49
C GLY A 40 2.10 4.53 16.87
N GLU A 41 3.20 4.83 16.19
CA GLU A 41 3.36 6.14 15.55
C GLU A 41 2.55 6.19 14.27
N ARG A 42 1.92 7.34 14.05
CA ARG A 42 1.14 7.53 12.83
C ARG A 42 2.02 7.93 11.67
N ILE A 43 1.78 7.31 10.53
CA ILE A 43 2.44 7.67 9.27
C ILE A 43 1.66 8.79 8.61
N PHE A 44 0.32 8.66 8.60
CA PHE A 44 -0.56 9.75 8.21
C PHE A 44 -1.94 9.53 8.83
N THR A 45 -2.72 10.60 8.86
CA THR A 45 -4.06 10.58 9.46
C THR A 45 -5.10 10.84 8.37
N GLU A 46 -6.24 10.14 8.47
CA GLU A 46 -7.32 10.36 7.52
C GLU A 46 -7.74 11.84 7.53
N GLY A 47 -8.06 12.34 6.35
CA GLY A 47 -8.41 13.74 6.16
C GLY A 47 -7.24 14.64 5.81
N GLU A 48 -5.99 14.18 6.03
CA GLU A 48 -4.82 14.96 5.65
C GLU A 48 -4.60 14.88 4.14
N ILE A 49 -4.01 15.95 3.59
CA ILE A 49 -3.63 15.95 2.18
C ILE A 49 -2.40 15.06 2.02
N GLY A 50 -2.50 14.07 1.14
CA GLY A 50 -1.41 13.15 0.89
C GLY A 50 -0.49 13.64 -0.20
N ASP A 51 0.83 13.48 0.00
CA ASP A 51 1.83 13.90 -0.96
C ASP A 51 2.85 12.82 -1.26
N ALA A 52 2.62 11.60 -0.80
CA ALA A 52 3.57 10.51 -0.99
C ALA A 52 2.88 9.15 -1.00
N LEU A 53 3.50 8.25 -1.73
CA LEU A 53 3.19 6.83 -1.73
C LEU A 53 4.25 6.14 -0.86
N PHE A 54 3.87 5.09 -0.16
CA PHE A 54 4.78 4.39 0.74
C PHE A 54 4.90 2.92 0.38
N VAL A 55 6.12 2.39 0.48
CA VAL A 55 6.38 0.94 0.35
C VAL A 55 7.01 0.48 1.66
N ILE A 56 6.45 -0.57 2.25
CA ILE A 56 6.94 -1.08 3.53
C ILE A 56 8.20 -1.89 3.29
N VAL A 57 9.30 -1.48 3.93
CA VAL A 57 10.58 -2.20 3.86
C VAL A 57 10.61 -3.30 4.90
N ARG A 58 10.23 -2.98 6.14
CA ARG A 58 10.10 -3.97 7.20
C ARG A 58 9.08 -3.47 8.22
N GLY A 59 8.51 -4.39 8.96
CA GLY A 59 7.50 -4.08 9.96
C GLY A 59 6.10 -4.30 9.43
N ALA A 60 5.14 -3.59 10.01
CA ALA A 60 3.74 -3.73 9.64
C ALA A 60 3.01 -2.41 9.88
N VAL A 61 2.02 -2.13 9.02
CA VAL A 61 1.24 -0.90 9.07
C VAL A 61 -0.24 -1.24 9.20
N ALA A 62 -0.88 -0.68 10.22
CA ALA A 62 -2.31 -0.85 10.44
C ALA A 62 -3.04 0.29 9.73
N ILE A 63 -4.00 -0.07 8.91
CA ILE A 63 -4.86 0.88 8.19
C ILE A 63 -6.22 0.90 8.89
N SER A 64 -6.69 2.09 9.27
CA SER A 64 -7.96 2.20 9.97
C SER A 64 -8.77 3.38 9.44
N HIS A 65 -10.09 3.32 9.64
CA HIS A 65 -11.00 4.38 9.27
C HIS A 65 -11.96 4.58 10.43
N GLU A 66 -11.98 5.80 10.95
CA GLU A 66 -12.86 6.16 12.06
C GLU A 66 -12.73 5.17 13.23
N GLY A 67 -11.49 4.81 13.53
CA GLY A 67 -11.19 3.93 14.65
C GLY A 67 -11.33 2.44 14.38
N THR A 68 -11.87 2.05 13.22
CA THR A 68 -12.03 0.64 12.87
C THR A 68 -10.87 0.19 11.97
N ARG A 69 -10.19 -0.87 12.40
CA ARG A 69 -9.09 -1.41 11.60
C ARG A 69 -9.64 -2.08 10.35
N LEU A 70 -9.12 -1.68 9.20
CA LEU A 70 -9.51 -2.24 7.91
C LEU A 70 -8.55 -3.31 7.44
N ALA A 71 -7.24 -3.14 7.72
CA ALA A 71 -6.23 -4.05 7.22
C ALA A 71 -4.93 -3.85 8.00
N THR A 72 -4.07 -4.85 7.94
CA THR A 72 -2.68 -4.73 8.39
C THR A 72 -1.82 -5.13 7.21
N LEU A 73 -0.91 -4.24 6.83
CA LEU A 73 -0.04 -4.44 5.68
C LEU A 73 1.34 -4.83 6.15
N ALA A 74 2.03 -5.64 5.36
CA ALA A 74 3.34 -6.19 5.71
C ALA A 74 4.40 -5.70 4.74
N ALA A 75 5.66 -6.08 5.01
CA ALA A 75 6.78 -5.74 4.14
C ALA A 75 6.48 -6.14 2.70
N GLY A 76 6.84 -5.28 1.76
CA GLY A 76 6.58 -5.48 0.35
C GLY A 76 5.27 -4.90 -0.14
N GLU A 77 4.40 -4.44 0.75
CA GLU A 77 3.14 -3.85 0.31
C GLU A 77 3.25 -2.34 0.22
N ALA A 78 2.51 -1.77 -0.73
CA ALA A 78 2.46 -0.32 -0.93
C ALA A 78 1.13 0.22 -0.39
N PHE A 79 1.15 1.46 0.08
CA PHE A 79 -0.07 2.11 0.55
C PHE A 79 0.04 3.61 0.35
N GLY A 80 -1.09 4.31 0.42
CA GLY A 80 -1.15 5.75 0.24
C GLY A 80 -1.30 6.19 -1.19
N GLU A 81 -1.50 5.24 -2.13
CA GLU A 81 -1.56 5.54 -3.56
C GLU A 81 -2.82 6.32 -3.95
N MET A 82 -3.91 6.15 -3.20
CA MET A 82 -5.17 6.79 -3.59
C MET A 82 -5.08 8.31 -3.52
N ALA A 83 -4.49 8.83 -2.45
CA ALA A 83 -4.36 10.28 -2.30
C ALA A 83 -3.43 10.88 -3.34
N VAL A 84 -2.42 10.13 -3.77
CA VAL A 84 -1.49 10.57 -4.81
C VAL A 84 -2.18 10.64 -6.15
N LEU A 85 -2.98 9.61 -6.46
CA LEU A 85 -3.62 9.51 -7.78
C LEU A 85 -4.75 10.52 -7.96
N ASP A 86 -5.56 10.74 -6.92
CA ASP A 86 -6.76 11.58 -7.01
C ASP A 86 -6.59 12.95 -6.40
N GLU A 87 -5.49 13.19 -5.69
CA GLU A 87 -5.25 14.44 -4.99
C GLU A 87 -6.37 14.76 -4.00
N VAL A 88 -6.96 13.71 -3.42
CA VAL A 88 -7.99 13.86 -2.40
C VAL A 88 -7.37 13.61 -1.03
N PRO A 89 -8.01 14.07 0.06
CA PRO A 89 -7.49 13.77 1.39
C PRO A 89 -7.38 12.29 1.66
N ARG A 90 -6.49 11.92 2.56
CA ARG A 90 -6.29 10.53 2.95
C ARG A 90 -7.62 9.91 3.37
N SER A 91 -7.95 8.76 2.82
CA SER A 91 -9.21 8.08 3.12
C SER A 91 -9.13 7.25 4.40
N ALA A 92 -7.93 7.03 4.92
CA ALA A 92 -7.73 6.21 6.11
C ALA A 92 -6.50 6.67 6.86
N THR A 93 -6.36 6.20 8.09
CA THR A 93 -5.20 6.47 8.94
C THR A 93 -4.25 5.30 8.82
N ALA A 94 -2.95 5.58 8.69
CA ALA A 94 -1.90 4.56 8.66
C ALA A 94 -1.04 4.74 9.90
N GLU A 95 -0.84 3.65 10.64
CA GLU A 95 -0.11 3.67 11.90
C GLU A 95 0.80 2.46 11.96
N ALA A 96 2.02 2.64 12.44
CA ALA A 96 2.95 1.53 12.57
C ALA A 96 2.44 0.56 13.63
N ALA A 97 2.22 -0.68 13.25
CA ALA A 97 1.75 -1.73 14.17
C ALA A 97 2.90 -2.32 14.98
N GLU A 98 4.11 -2.12 14.52
CA GLU A 98 5.35 -2.51 15.18
C GLU A 98 6.44 -1.57 14.64
N GLU A 99 7.69 -1.75 15.07
CA GLU A 99 8.77 -0.94 14.49
C GLU A 99 8.80 -1.14 12.98
N THR A 100 8.75 -0.06 12.22
CA THR A 100 8.51 -0.12 10.78
C THR A 100 9.42 0.84 10.05
N GLU A 101 9.92 0.41 8.89
CA GLU A 101 10.62 1.29 7.96
C GLU A 101 9.86 1.27 6.63
N VAL A 102 9.72 2.45 6.04
CA VAL A 102 9.06 2.59 4.74
C VAL A 102 9.94 3.40 3.80
N LEU A 103 9.75 3.19 2.50
CA LEU A 103 10.24 4.10 1.49
C LEU A 103 9.10 5.03 1.12
N ALA A 104 9.37 6.34 1.20
CA ALA A 104 8.38 7.35 0.83
C ALA A 104 8.76 7.91 -0.54
N ILE A 105 7.79 7.89 -1.44
CA ILE A 105 7.98 8.37 -2.81
C ILE A 105 7.04 9.54 -3.01
N GLY A 106 7.59 10.71 -3.35
CA GLY A 106 6.80 11.91 -3.57
C GLY A 106 5.86 11.74 -4.74
N ASN A 107 4.72 12.43 -4.69
CA ASN A 107 3.69 12.27 -5.72
C ASN A 107 4.17 12.79 -7.08
N GLU A 108 5.01 13.82 -7.13
CA GLU A 108 5.51 14.34 -8.39
C GLU A 108 6.38 13.32 -9.11
N GLU A 109 7.31 12.71 -8.38
CA GLU A 109 8.19 11.69 -8.93
C GLU A 109 7.39 10.47 -9.38
N PHE A 110 6.40 10.10 -8.59
CA PHE A 110 5.55 8.97 -8.92
C PHE A 110 4.73 9.24 -10.18
N TYR A 111 4.18 10.44 -10.31
CA TYR A 111 3.41 10.83 -11.50
C TYR A 111 4.25 10.81 -12.75
N GLU A 112 5.47 11.31 -12.68
CA GLU A 112 6.37 11.28 -13.83
C GLU A 112 6.62 9.83 -14.27
N MET A 113 6.91 8.98 -13.30
CA MET A 113 7.17 7.58 -13.59
C MET A 113 5.93 6.89 -14.15
N LEU A 114 4.75 7.22 -13.62
CA LEU A 114 3.49 6.66 -14.07
C LEU A 114 3.23 6.98 -15.56
N HIS A 115 3.59 8.18 -15.98
CA HIS A 115 3.39 8.58 -17.38
C HIS A 115 4.43 7.96 -18.32
N GLU A 116 5.62 7.66 -17.81
CA GLU A 116 6.69 7.11 -18.63
C GLU A 116 6.65 5.59 -18.73
N GLN A 117 6.10 4.93 -17.70
CA GLN A 117 6.13 3.46 -17.59
C GLN A 117 4.72 2.92 -17.43
N VAL A 118 4.16 2.42 -18.53
CA VAL A 118 2.79 1.89 -18.52
C VAL A 118 2.66 0.70 -17.55
N GLU A 119 3.74 -0.02 -17.30
CA GLU A 119 3.73 -1.16 -16.38
C GLU A 119 3.36 -0.77 -14.96
N ILE A 120 3.68 0.48 -14.57
CA ILE A 120 3.29 0.97 -13.25
C ILE A 120 1.77 1.12 -13.18
N ALA A 121 1.17 1.70 -14.23
CA ALA A 121 -0.28 1.85 -14.28
C ALA A 121 -0.97 0.49 -14.23
N GLU A 122 -0.44 -0.48 -14.95
CA GLU A 122 -0.97 -1.84 -14.92
C GLU A 122 -0.86 -2.46 -13.53
N GLY A 123 0.27 -2.22 -12.84
CA GLY A 123 0.47 -2.71 -11.48
C GLY A 123 -0.53 -2.11 -10.50
N ILE A 124 -0.80 -0.82 -10.65
CA ILE A 124 -1.79 -0.15 -9.81
C ILE A 124 -3.18 -0.73 -10.06
N ILE A 125 -3.54 -0.92 -11.33
CA ILE A 125 -4.84 -1.49 -11.67
C ILE A 125 -5.00 -2.87 -11.05
N ARG A 126 -3.95 -3.71 -11.13
CA ARG A 126 -4.01 -5.03 -10.52
C ARG A 126 -4.15 -4.97 -9.01
N MET A 127 -3.40 -4.09 -8.38
CA MET A 127 -3.46 -3.93 -6.92
C MET A 127 -4.85 -3.48 -6.49
N LEU A 128 -5.41 -2.48 -7.17
CA LEU A 128 -6.73 -1.97 -6.83
C LEU A 128 -7.82 -3.01 -7.11
N THR A 129 -7.66 -3.77 -8.19
CA THR A 129 -8.59 -4.87 -8.51
C THR A 129 -8.58 -5.91 -7.40
N TYR A 130 -7.40 -6.27 -6.91
CA TYR A 130 -7.29 -7.24 -5.83
C TYR A 130 -7.96 -6.72 -4.56
N ARG A 131 -7.69 -5.46 -4.21
CA ARG A 131 -8.30 -4.85 -3.02
C ARG A 131 -9.81 -4.75 -3.14
N LEU A 132 -10.30 -4.47 -4.35
CA LEU A 132 -11.74 -4.40 -4.59
C LEU A 132 -12.39 -5.76 -4.40
N ARG A 133 -11.75 -6.82 -4.91
CA ARG A 133 -12.27 -8.18 -4.72
C ARG A 133 -12.30 -8.57 -3.25
N GLU A 134 -11.28 -8.16 -2.48
CA GLU A 134 -11.25 -8.42 -1.05
C GLU A 134 -12.40 -7.70 -0.35
N ALA A 135 -12.66 -6.45 -0.74
CA ALA A 135 -13.75 -5.66 -0.16
C ALA A 135 -15.09 -6.28 -0.51
N ASP A 136 -15.26 -6.73 -1.77
CA ASP A 136 -16.49 -7.38 -2.20
C ASP A 136 -16.76 -8.65 -1.41
N ALA A 137 -15.72 -9.45 -1.20
CA ALA A 137 -15.85 -10.68 -0.42
C ALA A 137 -16.27 -10.37 1.01
N THR A 138 -15.72 -9.33 1.60
CA THR A 138 -16.08 -8.92 2.96
C THR A 138 -17.54 -8.45 3.02
N ILE A 139 -17.96 -7.67 2.03
CA ILE A 139 -19.35 -7.21 1.95
C ILE A 139 -20.30 -8.39 1.85
N GLU A 140 -19.96 -9.37 1.01
CA GLU A 140 -20.77 -10.54 0.84
C GLU A 140 -20.91 -11.35 2.13
N GLN A 141 -19.81 -11.47 2.87
CA GLN A 141 -19.82 -12.14 4.17
C GLN A 141 -20.75 -11.41 5.15
N LEU A 142 -20.73 -10.09 5.14
CA LEU A 142 -21.58 -9.31 6.03
C LEU A 142 -23.04 -9.39 5.65
N ARG A 143 -23.34 -9.52 4.36
CA ARG A 143 -24.73 -9.61 3.87
C ARG A 143 -25.31 -11.00 4.06
N HIS A 144 -24.49 -12.04 4.03
CA HIS A 144 -24.94 -13.43 4.09
C HIS A 144 -24.10 -14.21 5.10
N PRO A 145 -24.05 -13.78 6.37
CA PRO A 145 -23.19 -14.45 7.34
C PRO A 145 -23.53 -15.91 7.56
N ALA A 146 -24.81 -16.28 7.50
CA ALA A 146 -25.22 -17.67 7.70
C ALA A 146 -24.74 -18.54 6.54
N ALA A 147 -24.78 -18.02 5.31
CA ALA A 147 -24.33 -18.78 4.15
C ALA A 147 -22.82 -18.98 4.18
N VAL A 148 -22.07 -17.98 4.62
CA VAL A 148 -20.62 -18.08 4.69
C VAL A 148 -20.19 -18.91 5.89
N GLY A 149 -20.80 -18.67 7.03
CA GLY A 149 -20.44 -19.34 8.27
C GLY A 149 -20.96 -20.74 8.41
N ALA A 150 -21.90 -21.15 7.59
CA ALA A 150 -22.49 -22.48 7.69
C ALA A 150 -21.44 -23.51 7.30
N PRO A 151 -21.07 -24.32 8.23
CA PRO A 151 -20.19 -25.40 7.87
C PRO A 151 -21.01 -26.25 7.05
N GLU A 152 -20.67 -26.58 6.25
CA GLU A 152 -21.30 -27.28 5.62
C GLU A 152 -22.01 -28.15 6.16
N GLY A 153 -22.31 -28.26 6.40
CA GLY A 153 -22.92 -29.05 6.84
C GLY A 153 -23.67 -29.53 6.74
N PRO A 154 -23.81 -30.15 6.83
CA PRO A 154 -24.21 -30.87 6.70
C PRO A 154 -24.89 -31.16 6.10
N ALA A 155 -24.84 -31.15 5.78
CA ALA A 155 -25.34 -31.33 5.44
C ALA A 155 -26.08 -31.60 5.49
N THR A 156 -26.19 -31.55 5.57
CA THR A 156 -26.85 -31.76 5.71
C THR A 156 -27.29 -31.83 5.24
#